data_28f59fb6ededab47fac4f6e4e2db693d
#
_entry.id   28f59fb6ededab47fac4f6e4e2db693d
#
_cell.length_a   1.000
_cell.length_b   1.000
_cell.length_c   1.000
_cell.angle_alpha   90.00
_cell.angle_beta   90.00
_cell.angle_gamma   90.00
#
_symmetry.space_group_name_H-M   'P 1'
#
loop_
_entity.id
_entity.type
_entity.pdbx_description
1 polymer ?
#
loop_
_entity_poly.entity_id
_entity_poly.type
_entity_poly.pdbx_seq_one_letter_code
_entity_poly.pdbx_strand_id
1 'polypeptide(L)'
;MPKRTVQKRDKPRTSSPERQSDHLGDPLSASEIASQGTRGGGGSLPHLDRIQSSFGHHDVTGVSSHTGASAQSASDALGASAFASGNSVGFDSVTPSLHTSAHEATHVVQQRSGVQLKAETGEVGDRYERHADAVADVVVSGGNAAPLLDQMASPEASGGTTAVQSKAVQLEEKPQPKKEVSSKAMGRLSNAESAIKATKKDLMHGAGNIRSDLLKTNMNSRIRLQLNRDPKFWKFTTAAAKVAAQRSPVALSIAKTMQSQGGNCGEHAWLGYYHLQKLGQGDLNRVSHSMDHGFVVIGDLGKDSDADMVACDPWPTAPTACLWEDHLGYSPDQSEITVRGGGDDAATLVPIIQAGLTLTEAGKSLLTHKKSDKETQDFVDTRGGLWNNETSHADGKGYDYVEKE
;
A
#
# COMPACT_ATOMS: atom_id res chain seq x y z
N MET A 1 -43.73 7.12 -73.27
CA MET A 1 -42.37 6.78 -72.96
C MET A 1 -42.31 6.29 -71.48
N PRO A 2 -41.99 5.01 -71.22
CA PRO A 2 -42.09 4.44 -69.89
C PRO A 2 -40.81 4.72 -69.08
N LYS A 3 -40.97 5.04 -67.77
CA LYS A 3 -39.90 5.23 -66.80
C LYS A 3 -39.26 3.89 -66.45
N ARG A 4 -37.95 3.77 -66.61
CA ARG A 4 -37.14 2.64 -66.18
C ARG A 4 -36.98 2.65 -64.63
N THR A 5 -37.48 1.64 -63.97
CA THR A 5 -37.20 1.33 -62.57
C THR A 5 -35.86 0.60 -62.48
N VAL A 6 -34.94 1.16 -61.67
CA VAL A 6 -33.64 0.53 -61.37
C VAL A 6 -33.80 -0.31 -60.13
N GLN A 7 -33.72 -1.61 -60.22
CA GLN A 7 -33.64 -2.54 -59.12
C GLN A 7 -32.24 -2.47 -58.50
N LYS A 8 -32.16 -2.18 -57.18
CA LYS A 8 -30.96 -2.35 -56.37
C LYS A 8 -30.80 -3.87 -56.04
N ARG A 9 -29.66 -4.40 -56.46
CA ARG A 9 -29.22 -5.75 -56.06
C ARG A 9 -28.68 -5.68 -54.63
N ASP A 10 -29.23 -6.48 -53.75
CA ASP A 10 -28.71 -6.74 -52.43
C ASP A 10 -27.40 -7.53 -52.57
N LYS A 11 -26.33 -7.06 -51.89
CA LYS A 11 -25.09 -7.79 -51.70
C LYS A 11 -25.24 -8.75 -50.53
N PRO A 12 -24.74 -9.97 -50.57
CA PRO A 12 -24.76 -10.88 -49.43
C PRO A 12 -23.87 -10.34 -48.32
N ARG A 13 -24.42 -10.35 -47.11
CA ARG A 13 -23.75 -10.02 -45.85
C ARG A 13 -22.80 -11.16 -45.54
N THR A 14 -21.48 -10.93 -45.68
CA THR A 14 -20.45 -11.83 -45.16
C THR A 14 -20.44 -11.65 -43.62
N SER A 15 -20.83 -12.68 -42.90
CA SER A 15 -20.65 -12.82 -41.46
C SER A 15 -19.16 -12.92 -41.16
N SER A 16 -18.60 -11.89 -40.52
CA SER A 16 -17.28 -11.98 -39.90
C SER A 16 -17.36 -12.95 -38.70
N PRO A 17 -16.35 -13.80 -38.48
CA PRO A 17 -16.33 -14.63 -37.31
C PRO A 17 -16.20 -13.75 -36.06
N GLU A 18 -17.12 -13.94 -35.12
CA GLU A 18 -17.01 -13.42 -33.78
C GLU A 18 -15.67 -13.90 -33.20
N ARG A 19 -14.77 -12.94 -32.90
CA ARG A 19 -13.64 -13.23 -32.01
C ARG A 19 -14.25 -13.60 -30.67
N GLN A 20 -14.10 -14.83 -30.27
CA GLN A 20 -14.19 -15.23 -28.88
C GLN A 20 -13.19 -14.33 -28.12
N SER A 21 -13.71 -13.44 -27.30
CA SER A 21 -12.94 -12.78 -26.27
C SER A 21 -12.51 -13.87 -25.30
N ASP A 22 -11.23 -14.21 -25.28
CA ASP A 22 -10.63 -14.94 -24.19
C ASP A 22 -10.98 -14.15 -22.92
N HIS A 23 -11.85 -14.71 -22.10
CA HIS A 23 -12.03 -14.33 -20.73
C HIS A 23 -10.70 -14.62 -20.03
N LEU A 24 -9.84 -13.62 -19.93
CA LEU A 24 -8.84 -13.56 -18.87
C LEU A 24 -9.68 -13.48 -17.59
N GLY A 25 -9.70 -14.58 -16.83
CA GLY A 25 -10.42 -14.66 -15.56
C GLY A 25 -9.94 -13.54 -14.63
N ASP A 26 -10.84 -13.07 -13.78
CA ASP A 26 -10.50 -12.13 -12.72
C ASP A 26 -9.26 -12.62 -11.96
N PRO A 27 -8.34 -11.73 -11.55
CA PRO A 27 -7.19 -12.13 -10.74
C PRO A 27 -7.69 -12.86 -9.49
N LEU A 28 -7.07 -14.02 -9.22
CA LEU A 28 -7.45 -14.85 -8.07
C LEU A 28 -7.31 -14.06 -6.77
N SER A 29 -8.27 -14.20 -5.89
CA SER A 29 -8.17 -13.66 -4.52
C SER A 29 -7.05 -14.36 -3.74
N ALA A 30 -6.52 -13.71 -2.69
CA ALA A 30 -5.52 -14.30 -1.82
C ALA A 30 -5.95 -15.65 -1.24
N SER A 31 -7.24 -15.79 -0.90
CA SER A 31 -7.83 -17.05 -0.43
C SER A 31 -7.83 -18.16 -1.49
N GLU A 32 -8.09 -17.82 -2.74
CA GLU A 32 -8.03 -18.76 -3.86
C GLU A 32 -6.59 -19.19 -4.14
N ILE A 33 -5.63 -18.27 -4.13
CA ILE A 33 -4.20 -18.55 -4.29
C ILE A 33 -3.72 -19.47 -3.17
N ALA A 34 -4.01 -19.16 -1.90
CA ALA A 34 -3.67 -19.99 -0.75
C ALA A 34 -4.30 -21.39 -0.84
N SER A 35 -5.57 -21.47 -1.26
CA SER A 35 -6.27 -22.76 -1.47
C SER A 35 -5.62 -23.58 -2.59
N GLN A 36 -5.08 -22.95 -3.63
CA GLN A 36 -4.34 -23.65 -4.67
C GLN A 36 -2.98 -24.14 -4.17
N GLY A 37 -2.26 -23.32 -3.38
CA GLY A 37 -0.97 -23.66 -2.80
C GLY A 37 -1.02 -24.81 -1.81
N THR A 38 -2.15 -25.00 -1.14
CA THR A 38 -2.37 -26.06 -0.15
C THR A 38 -3.21 -27.24 -0.68
N ARG A 39 -3.35 -27.39 -2.00
CA ARG A 39 -4.04 -28.54 -2.60
C ARG A 39 -3.20 -29.82 -2.48
N GLY A 40 -3.86 -30.92 -2.13
CA GLY A 40 -3.27 -32.26 -2.01
C GLY A 40 -2.92 -32.61 -0.55
N GLY A 41 -2.26 -33.75 -0.36
CA GLY A 41 -1.84 -34.20 0.95
C GLY A 41 -0.64 -33.38 1.43
N GLY A 42 -0.79 -32.65 2.54
CA GLY A 42 0.32 -31.99 3.23
C GLY A 42 1.10 -32.97 4.11
N GLY A 43 2.32 -32.58 4.46
CA GLY A 43 3.17 -33.25 5.47
C GLY A 43 2.88 -32.77 6.89
N SER A 44 3.65 -33.30 7.84
CA SER A 44 3.69 -32.75 9.21
C SER A 44 4.32 -31.35 9.20
N LEU A 45 3.92 -30.51 10.16
CA LEU A 45 4.52 -29.21 10.36
C LEU A 45 6.05 -29.35 10.56
N PRO A 46 6.90 -28.60 9.85
CA PRO A 46 8.35 -28.61 10.12
C PRO A 46 8.62 -28.23 11.57
N HIS A 47 9.59 -28.89 12.20
CA HIS A 47 9.94 -28.72 13.62
C HIS A 47 8.81 -29.01 14.63
N LEU A 48 7.82 -29.83 14.26
CA LEU A 48 6.60 -30.09 15.03
C LEU A 48 6.85 -30.35 16.52
N ASP A 49 7.77 -31.26 16.85
CA ASP A 49 8.02 -31.65 18.24
C ASP A 49 8.42 -30.45 19.11
N ARG A 50 9.26 -29.57 18.59
CA ARG A 50 9.72 -28.38 19.30
C ARG A 50 8.62 -27.33 19.42
N ILE A 51 7.87 -27.11 18.37
CA ILE A 51 6.73 -26.17 18.35
C ILE A 51 5.65 -26.66 19.30
N GLN A 52 5.22 -27.92 19.18
CA GLN A 52 4.18 -28.50 20.05
C GLN A 52 4.58 -28.48 21.53
N SER A 53 5.86 -28.79 21.83
CA SER A 53 6.37 -28.72 23.21
C SER A 53 6.26 -27.30 23.79
N SER A 54 6.54 -26.27 23.00
CA SER A 54 6.46 -24.86 23.41
C SER A 54 5.00 -24.36 23.47
N PHE A 55 4.14 -24.85 22.59
CA PHE A 55 2.71 -24.45 22.50
C PHE A 55 1.85 -25.09 23.59
N GLY A 56 2.35 -26.13 24.28
CA GLY A 56 1.67 -26.78 25.37
C GLY A 56 0.33 -27.41 24.96
N HIS A 57 -0.79 -26.93 25.53
CA HIS A 57 -2.13 -27.45 25.26
C HIS A 57 -2.72 -26.98 23.92
N HIS A 58 -2.11 -26.00 23.24
CA HIS A 58 -2.53 -25.59 21.89
C HIS A 58 -2.02 -26.62 20.89
N ASP A 59 -2.90 -27.55 20.50
CA ASP A 59 -2.54 -28.66 19.62
C ASP A 59 -2.33 -28.20 18.18
N VAL A 60 -1.13 -28.39 17.65
CA VAL A 60 -0.75 -28.13 16.26
C VAL A 60 -0.31 -29.39 15.52
N THR A 61 -0.48 -30.58 16.13
CA THR A 61 -0.11 -31.89 15.52
C THR A 61 -0.91 -32.19 14.26
N GLY A 62 -2.13 -31.66 14.15
CA GLY A 62 -2.99 -31.82 12.99
C GLY A 62 -2.80 -30.74 11.91
N VAL A 63 -1.83 -29.83 12.04
CA VAL A 63 -1.56 -28.81 11.01
C VAL A 63 -0.93 -29.46 9.78
N SER A 64 -1.51 -29.18 8.60
CA SER A 64 -1.03 -29.71 7.32
C SER A 64 -0.05 -28.74 6.69
N SER A 65 1.18 -29.18 6.46
CA SER A 65 2.28 -28.38 5.90
C SER A 65 2.52 -28.67 4.43
N HIS A 66 2.66 -27.63 3.61
CA HIS A 66 2.89 -27.71 2.17
C HIS A 66 4.18 -26.97 1.81
N THR A 67 5.20 -27.70 1.32
CA THR A 67 6.52 -27.17 0.95
C THR A 67 6.87 -27.45 -0.51
N GLY A 68 5.92 -27.96 -1.30
CA GLY A 68 6.11 -28.29 -2.71
C GLY A 68 5.93 -27.10 -3.66
N ALA A 69 6.15 -27.33 -4.96
CA ALA A 69 6.09 -26.28 -5.99
C ALA A 69 4.78 -25.48 -5.99
N SER A 70 3.64 -26.09 -5.69
CA SER A 70 2.36 -25.36 -5.61
C SER A 70 2.32 -24.36 -4.45
N ALA A 71 2.87 -24.73 -3.28
CA ALA A 71 2.96 -23.84 -2.13
C ALA A 71 3.98 -22.71 -2.39
N GLN A 72 5.12 -23.02 -2.99
CA GLN A 72 6.10 -22.02 -3.42
C GLN A 72 5.51 -21.01 -4.39
N SER A 73 4.81 -21.47 -5.45
CA SER A 73 4.16 -20.60 -6.41
C SER A 73 3.05 -19.73 -5.77
N ALA A 74 2.32 -20.29 -4.81
CA ALA A 74 1.31 -19.52 -4.07
C ALA A 74 1.96 -18.47 -3.16
N SER A 75 3.02 -18.81 -2.43
CA SER A 75 3.80 -17.87 -1.62
C SER A 75 4.36 -16.72 -2.48
N ASP A 76 4.91 -17.03 -3.66
CA ASP A 76 5.39 -16.03 -4.61
C ASP A 76 4.27 -15.11 -5.09
N ALA A 77 3.11 -15.66 -5.45
CA ALA A 77 1.96 -14.89 -5.90
C ALA A 77 1.35 -14.02 -4.79
N LEU A 78 1.48 -14.44 -3.53
CA LEU A 78 1.06 -13.70 -2.35
C LEU A 78 2.12 -12.69 -1.87
N GLY A 79 3.36 -12.75 -2.38
CA GLY A 79 4.47 -11.92 -1.91
C GLY A 79 4.96 -12.28 -0.51
N ALA A 80 4.75 -13.52 -0.04
CA ALA A 80 5.04 -13.96 1.31
C ALA A 80 6.04 -15.13 1.34
N SER A 81 6.80 -15.29 2.44
CA SER A 81 7.67 -16.45 2.68
C SER A 81 6.88 -17.67 3.13
N ALA A 82 5.73 -17.45 3.76
CA ALA A 82 4.79 -18.48 4.19
C ALA A 82 3.37 -17.91 4.31
N PHE A 83 2.39 -18.77 4.49
CA PHE A 83 1.02 -18.37 4.75
C PHE A 83 0.25 -19.47 5.48
N ALA A 84 -0.67 -19.05 6.36
CA ALA A 84 -1.62 -19.94 7.02
C ALA A 84 -3.05 -19.75 6.47
N SER A 85 -3.74 -20.84 6.17
CA SER A 85 -5.12 -20.84 5.71
C SER A 85 -5.92 -21.98 6.34
N GLY A 86 -6.72 -21.65 7.33
CA GLY A 86 -7.46 -22.62 8.13
C GLY A 86 -6.52 -23.53 8.91
N ASN A 87 -6.47 -24.83 8.60
CA ASN A 87 -5.58 -25.80 9.25
C ASN A 87 -4.39 -26.20 8.37
N SER A 88 -4.07 -25.40 7.37
CA SER A 88 -2.98 -25.66 6.42
C SER A 88 -2.02 -24.48 6.42
N VAL A 89 -0.73 -24.76 6.27
CA VAL A 89 0.33 -23.76 6.08
C VAL A 89 1.09 -24.06 4.80
N GLY A 90 1.40 -23.03 4.03
CA GLY A 90 2.22 -23.11 2.82
C GLY A 90 3.51 -22.35 3.01
N PHE A 91 4.62 -22.86 2.45
CA PHE A 91 5.95 -22.26 2.55
C PHE A 91 6.56 -22.09 1.17
N ASP A 92 7.33 -21.01 0.98
CA ASP A 92 8.15 -20.81 -0.21
C ASP A 92 9.42 -21.68 -0.22
N SER A 93 9.81 -22.20 0.95
CA SER A 93 10.98 -23.06 1.14
C SER A 93 10.61 -24.52 1.40
N VAL A 94 11.42 -25.42 0.87
CA VAL A 94 11.32 -26.87 1.21
C VAL A 94 11.84 -27.19 2.60
N THR A 95 12.60 -26.27 3.21
CA THR A 95 13.16 -26.36 4.56
C THR A 95 12.89 -25.08 5.34
N PRO A 96 11.64 -24.81 5.74
CA PRO A 96 11.30 -23.61 6.50
C PRO A 96 12.06 -23.54 7.81
N SER A 97 12.36 -22.34 8.29
CA SER A 97 13.01 -22.13 9.58
C SER A 97 12.09 -22.52 10.75
N LEU A 98 12.66 -22.73 11.94
CA LEU A 98 11.87 -22.96 13.15
C LEU A 98 10.99 -21.73 13.47
N HIS A 99 11.52 -20.50 13.26
CA HIS A 99 10.80 -19.27 13.48
C HIS A 99 9.57 -19.19 12.55
N THR A 100 9.77 -19.28 11.23
CA THR A 100 8.71 -19.26 10.23
C THR A 100 7.64 -20.34 10.51
N SER A 101 8.07 -21.57 10.84
CA SER A 101 7.14 -22.65 11.13
C SER A 101 6.29 -22.40 12.40
N ALA A 102 6.91 -21.81 13.44
CA ALA A 102 6.21 -21.46 14.68
C ALA A 102 5.28 -20.25 14.50
N HIS A 103 5.69 -19.27 13.70
CA HIS A 103 4.89 -18.12 13.32
C HIS A 103 3.60 -18.57 12.61
N GLU A 104 3.69 -19.37 11.56
CA GLU A 104 2.52 -19.88 10.83
C GLU A 104 1.64 -20.79 11.69
N ALA A 105 2.24 -21.62 12.55
CA ALA A 105 1.46 -22.42 13.50
C ALA A 105 0.68 -21.53 14.47
N THR A 106 1.22 -20.37 14.86
CA THR A 106 0.52 -19.38 15.69
C THR A 106 -0.71 -18.83 14.96
N HIS A 107 -0.60 -18.52 13.69
CA HIS A 107 -1.74 -18.08 12.90
C HIS A 107 -2.83 -19.15 12.79
N VAL A 108 -2.46 -20.42 12.70
CA VAL A 108 -3.46 -21.51 12.76
C VAL A 108 -4.20 -21.50 14.12
N VAL A 109 -3.50 -21.32 15.24
CA VAL A 109 -4.13 -21.20 16.57
C VAL A 109 -5.02 -19.96 16.66
N GLN A 110 -4.59 -18.82 16.16
CA GLN A 110 -5.39 -17.59 16.11
C GLN A 110 -6.67 -17.78 15.29
N GLN A 111 -6.60 -18.39 14.11
CA GLN A 111 -7.75 -18.66 13.26
C GLN A 111 -8.74 -19.64 13.91
N ARG A 112 -8.25 -20.66 14.61
CA ARG A 112 -9.09 -21.57 15.39
C ARG A 112 -9.81 -20.88 16.55
N SER A 113 -9.20 -19.84 17.14
CA SER A 113 -9.79 -19.01 18.19
C SER A 113 -10.79 -17.97 17.65
N GLY A 114 -11.11 -17.98 16.36
CA GLY A 114 -12.11 -17.11 15.74
C GLY A 114 -11.59 -15.75 15.33
N VAL A 115 -10.28 -15.59 15.23
CA VAL A 115 -9.68 -14.37 14.65
C VAL A 115 -10.17 -14.23 13.20
N GLN A 116 -10.94 -13.18 12.94
CA GLN A 116 -11.37 -12.79 11.60
C GLN A 116 -10.60 -11.55 11.21
N LEU A 117 -9.77 -11.66 10.19
CA LEU A 117 -9.10 -10.50 9.61
C LEU A 117 -10.14 -9.66 8.85
N LYS A 118 -10.08 -8.35 9.01
CA LYS A 118 -10.97 -7.40 8.31
C LYS A 118 -10.68 -7.33 6.80
N ALA A 119 -9.51 -7.79 6.39
CA ALA A 119 -9.11 -8.01 5.01
C ALA A 119 -8.88 -9.51 4.78
N GLU A 120 -8.89 -9.98 3.54
CA GLU A 120 -8.60 -11.39 3.21
C GLU A 120 -7.18 -11.83 3.61
N THR A 121 -6.30 -10.87 3.89
CA THR A 121 -4.92 -11.04 4.34
C THR A 121 -4.67 -10.22 5.60
N GLY A 122 -3.84 -10.72 6.53
CA GLY A 122 -3.32 -9.95 7.65
C GLY A 122 -2.50 -8.74 7.17
N GLU A 123 -2.66 -7.59 7.84
CA GLU A 123 -1.79 -6.44 7.57
C GLU A 123 -0.53 -6.59 8.42
N VAL A 124 0.64 -6.42 7.76
CA VAL A 124 1.95 -6.41 8.41
C VAL A 124 1.97 -5.46 9.61
N GLY A 125 2.52 -5.94 10.73
CA GLY A 125 2.62 -5.16 11.96
C GLY A 125 1.29 -4.94 12.67
N ASP A 126 0.22 -5.63 12.31
CA ASP A 126 -0.97 -5.68 13.10
C ASP A 126 -0.74 -6.43 14.44
N ARG A 127 -1.75 -6.44 15.30
CA ARG A 127 -1.58 -7.08 16.64
C ARG A 127 -1.38 -8.60 16.55
N TYR A 128 -1.85 -9.24 15.48
CA TYR A 128 -1.79 -10.68 15.30
C TYR A 128 -0.44 -11.10 14.75
N GLU A 129 0.13 -10.31 13.83
CA GLU A 129 1.51 -10.51 13.32
C GLU A 129 2.54 -10.33 14.45
N ARG A 130 2.46 -9.21 15.20
CA ARG A 130 3.36 -9.00 16.36
C ARG A 130 3.23 -10.07 17.42
N HIS A 131 2.04 -10.64 17.60
CA HIS A 131 1.83 -11.74 18.51
C HIS A 131 2.43 -13.04 17.97
N ALA A 132 2.30 -13.32 16.67
CA ALA A 132 2.89 -14.49 16.03
C ALA A 132 4.43 -14.44 16.09
N ASP A 133 5.02 -13.27 15.85
CA ASP A 133 6.47 -13.04 16.01
C ASP A 133 6.92 -13.31 17.44
N ALA A 134 6.23 -12.74 18.44
CA ALA A 134 6.59 -12.93 19.85
C ALA A 134 6.49 -14.40 20.28
N VAL A 135 5.50 -15.14 19.79
CA VAL A 135 5.37 -16.60 20.03
C VAL A 135 6.52 -17.35 19.36
N ALA A 136 6.83 -17.03 18.09
CA ALA A 136 7.92 -17.66 17.36
C ALA A 136 9.29 -17.43 18.05
N ASP A 137 9.55 -16.22 18.54
CA ASP A 137 10.76 -15.88 19.30
C ASP A 137 10.89 -16.73 20.58
N VAL A 138 9.79 -16.93 21.31
CA VAL A 138 9.77 -17.80 22.49
C VAL A 138 10.07 -19.25 22.11
N VAL A 139 9.51 -19.75 21.01
CA VAL A 139 9.80 -21.12 20.50
C VAL A 139 11.28 -21.28 20.14
N VAL A 140 11.85 -20.30 19.43
CA VAL A 140 13.25 -20.31 19.01
C VAL A 140 14.18 -20.31 20.23
N SER A 141 13.86 -19.53 21.27
CA SER A 141 14.60 -19.48 22.51
C SER A 141 14.41 -20.75 23.42
N GLY A 142 13.49 -21.64 23.05
CA GLY A 142 13.18 -22.86 23.81
C GLY A 142 12.25 -22.62 25.01
N GLY A 143 11.56 -21.51 25.03
CA GLY A 143 10.61 -21.13 26.09
C GLY A 143 9.24 -21.80 25.94
N ASN A 144 8.36 -21.53 26.92
CA ASN A 144 6.95 -21.95 26.92
C ASN A 144 6.09 -20.81 26.33
N ALA A 145 5.52 -21.01 25.16
CA ALA A 145 4.70 -20.01 24.46
C ALA A 145 3.21 -20.13 24.80
N ALA A 146 2.75 -21.16 25.51
CA ALA A 146 1.33 -21.36 25.83
C ALA A 146 0.69 -20.12 26.48
N PRO A 147 1.34 -19.42 27.46
CA PRO A 147 0.75 -18.23 28.07
C PRO A 147 0.54 -17.05 27.12
N LEU A 148 1.35 -16.92 26.06
CA LEU A 148 1.14 -15.92 25.01
C LEU A 148 -0.06 -16.29 24.13
N LEU A 149 -0.15 -17.56 23.73
CA LEU A 149 -1.26 -18.06 22.94
C LEU A 149 -2.61 -17.94 23.66
N ASP A 150 -2.63 -18.15 24.98
CA ASP A 150 -3.82 -17.98 25.82
C ASP A 150 -4.36 -16.55 25.80
N GLN A 151 -3.51 -15.51 25.68
CA GLN A 151 -3.91 -14.11 25.64
C GLN A 151 -4.79 -13.78 24.41
N MET A 152 -4.63 -14.53 23.32
CA MET A 152 -5.39 -14.31 22.10
C MET A 152 -6.58 -15.27 21.95
N ALA A 153 -6.67 -16.29 22.82
CA ALA A 153 -7.78 -17.24 22.85
C ALA A 153 -9.01 -16.72 23.61
N SER A 154 -8.91 -15.58 24.31
CA SER A 154 -10.04 -14.98 25.04
C SER A 154 -10.94 -14.21 24.06
N PRO A 155 -12.23 -14.57 23.94
CA PRO A 155 -13.17 -13.83 23.11
C PRO A 155 -13.54 -12.51 23.80
N GLU A 156 -12.89 -11.42 23.46
CA GLU A 156 -13.51 -10.11 23.67
C GLU A 156 -14.61 -9.91 22.63
N ALA A 157 -15.81 -9.98 23.12
CA ALA A 157 -17.10 -9.86 22.51
C ALA A 157 -17.19 -9.04 21.22
N SER A 158 -17.57 -9.68 20.15
CA SER A 158 -18.30 -9.05 19.06
C SER A 158 -19.55 -9.88 18.80
N GLY A 159 -20.70 -9.31 19.12
CA GLY A 159 -22.00 -9.91 18.90
C GLY A 159 -22.26 -10.28 17.46
N GLY A 160 -22.75 -11.48 17.31
CA GLY A 160 -23.69 -12.01 16.35
C GLY A 160 -23.59 -11.64 14.89
N THR A 161 -23.27 -12.59 14.08
CA THR A 161 -24.13 -13.17 13.01
C THR A 161 -23.34 -14.26 12.32
N THR A 162 -23.96 -15.41 12.12
CA THR A 162 -23.44 -16.57 11.41
C THR A 162 -23.23 -16.21 9.93
N ALA A 163 -22.08 -15.65 9.59
CA ALA A 163 -21.62 -15.52 8.22
C ALA A 163 -20.68 -16.68 7.94
N VAL A 164 -20.83 -17.28 6.77
CA VAL A 164 -19.94 -18.31 6.24
C VAL A 164 -18.51 -17.79 6.33
N GLN A 165 -17.67 -18.43 7.15
CA GLN A 165 -16.29 -18.06 7.35
C GLN A 165 -15.50 -18.30 6.05
N SER A 166 -15.22 -17.26 5.30
CA SER A 166 -14.12 -17.30 4.34
C SER A 166 -12.83 -17.54 5.12
N LYS A 167 -12.05 -18.54 4.70
CA LYS A 167 -10.77 -18.83 5.32
C LYS A 167 -9.87 -17.59 5.20
N ALA A 168 -9.50 -17.00 6.33
CA ALA A 168 -8.50 -15.92 6.34
C ALA A 168 -7.14 -16.48 5.89
N VAL A 169 -6.42 -15.71 5.12
CA VAL A 169 -5.03 -15.98 4.73
C VAL A 169 -4.16 -15.00 5.49
N GLN A 170 -3.21 -15.53 6.24
CA GLN A 170 -2.20 -14.74 6.95
C GLN A 170 -0.84 -15.00 6.31
N LEU A 171 -0.08 -13.96 6.12
CA LEU A 171 1.14 -13.94 5.33
C LEU A 171 2.32 -13.54 6.22
N GLU A 172 3.40 -14.30 6.19
CA GLU A 172 4.70 -13.88 6.70
C GLU A 172 5.45 -13.17 5.57
N GLU A 173 5.87 -11.94 5.80
CA GLU A 173 6.66 -11.21 4.80
C GLU A 173 7.98 -11.92 4.53
N LYS A 174 8.36 -11.97 3.25
CA LYS A 174 9.70 -12.39 2.88
C LYS A 174 10.72 -11.41 3.48
N PRO A 175 11.78 -11.90 4.13
CA PRO A 175 12.87 -11.03 4.54
C PRO A 175 13.34 -10.20 3.35
N GLN A 176 13.30 -8.89 3.50
CA GLN A 176 13.76 -8.00 2.43
C GLN A 176 15.26 -8.21 2.21
N PRO A 177 15.73 -8.18 0.95
CA PRO A 177 17.17 -8.31 0.69
C PRO A 177 17.89 -7.13 1.32
N LYS A 178 18.96 -7.42 2.08
CA LYS A 178 19.79 -6.38 2.69
C LYS A 178 20.60 -5.66 1.63
N LYS A 179 20.60 -4.33 1.68
CA LYS A 179 21.39 -3.45 0.82
C LYS A 179 22.22 -2.51 1.68
N GLU A 180 23.56 -2.61 1.61
CA GLU A 180 24.45 -1.72 2.33
C GLU A 180 24.49 -0.33 1.71
N VAL A 181 24.37 0.70 2.55
CA VAL A 181 24.33 2.11 2.14
C VAL A 181 25.31 2.93 2.97
N SER A 182 25.70 4.11 2.46
CA SER A 182 26.51 5.07 3.22
C SER A 182 25.73 5.65 4.41
N SER A 183 26.43 6.15 5.44
CA SER A 183 25.83 6.91 6.56
C SER A 183 25.00 8.10 6.06
N LYS A 184 25.44 8.73 4.95
CA LYS A 184 24.72 9.84 4.30
C LYS A 184 23.39 9.38 3.75
N ALA A 185 23.36 8.28 3.00
CA ALA A 185 22.14 7.71 2.47
C ALA A 185 21.21 7.22 3.60
N MET A 186 21.76 6.57 4.63
CA MET A 186 21.00 6.11 5.79
C MET A 186 20.29 7.26 6.52
N GLY A 187 20.97 8.39 6.75
CA GLY A 187 20.36 9.58 7.33
C GLY A 187 19.21 10.14 6.47
N ARG A 188 19.38 10.16 5.15
CA ARG A 188 18.36 10.59 4.20
C ARG A 188 17.17 9.62 4.14
N LEU A 189 17.41 8.32 4.18
CA LEU A 189 16.37 7.28 4.27
C LEU A 189 15.52 7.45 5.53
N SER A 190 16.15 7.64 6.69
CA SER A 190 15.44 7.91 7.96
C SER A 190 14.56 9.15 7.91
N ASN A 191 15.05 10.26 7.31
CA ASN A 191 14.26 11.47 7.13
C ASN A 191 13.10 11.27 6.13
N ALA A 192 13.36 10.56 5.02
CA ALA A 192 12.34 10.23 4.03
C ALA A 192 11.23 9.38 4.64
N GLU A 193 11.57 8.34 5.39
CA GLU A 193 10.62 7.47 6.07
C GLU A 193 9.75 8.25 7.08
N SER A 194 10.37 9.17 7.84
CA SER A 194 9.67 10.06 8.77
C SER A 194 8.69 11.00 8.03
N ALA A 195 9.10 11.54 6.89
CA ALA A 195 8.26 12.42 6.07
C ALA A 195 7.11 11.65 5.39
N ILE A 196 7.36 10.42 4.92
CA ILE A 196 6.34 9.52 4.38
C ILE A 196 5.26 9.24 5.45
N LYS A 197 5.66 8.82 6.65
CA LYS A 197 4.73 8.57 7.76
C LYS A 197 3.91 9.81 8.13
N ALA A 198 4.55 10.97 8.20
CA ALA A 198 3.86 12.24 8.48
C ALA A 198 2.85 12.59 7.36
N THR A 199 3.24 12.41 6.11
CA THR A 199 2.36 12.66 4.94
C THR A 199 1.15 11.71 4.95
N LYS A 200 1.35 10.41 5.19
CA LYS A 200 0.24 9.43 5.29
C LYS A 200 -0.71 9.75 6.45
N LYS A 201 -0.19 10.22 7.57
CA LYS A 201 -1.02 10.69 8.70
C LYS A 201 -1.88 11.90 8.31
N ASP A 202 -1.32 12.86 7.58
CA ASP A 202 -2.05 14.05 7.14
C ASP A 202 -3.04 13.72 6.00
N LEU A 203 -2.75 12.74 5.15
CA LEU A 203 -3.57 12.32 4.03
C LEU A 203 -4.27 10.98 4.31
N MET A 204 -4.98 10.88 5.42
CA MET A 204 -5.63 9.66 5.88
C MET A 204 -6.67 9.06 4.91
N HIS A 205 -7.11 9.82 3.91
CA HIS A 205 -8.04 9.34 2.89
C HIS A 205 -7.34 8.90 1.60
N GLY A 206 -6.00 8.97 1.55
CA GLY A 206 -5.20 8.48 0.45
C GLY A 206 -5.37 9.24 -0.86
N ALA A 207 -5.09 8.55 -1.97
CA ALA A 207 -5.03 9.14 -3.30
C ALA A 207 -6.35 8.99 -4.07
N GLY A 208 -6.77 10.08 -4.73
CA GLY A 208 -8.00 10.12 -5.53
C GLY A 208 -7.87 9.47 -6.92
N ASN A 209 -6.73 8.84 -7.22
CA ASN A 209 -6.45 8.14 -8.47
C ASN A 209 -5.84 6.74 -8.28
N ILE A 210 -5.74 6.25 -7.05
CA ILE A 210 -5.36 4.86 -6.76
C ILE A 210 -6.63 4.03 -6.53
N ARG A 211 -6.73 2.88 -7.20
CA ARG A 211 -7.90 2.00 -7.18
C ARG A 211 -8.26 1.54 -5.76
N SER A 212 -7.30 1.04 -5.01
CA SER A 212 -7.50 0.56 -3.63
C SER A 212 -7.94 1.67 -2.67
N ASP A 213 -7.37 2.90 -2.77
CA ASP A 213 -7.79 4.04 -1.96
C ASP A 213 -9.23 4.48 -2.28
N LEU A 214 -9.62 4.45 -3.55
CA LEU A 214 -10.99 4.76 -3.96
C LEU A 214 -11.98 3.77 -3.38
N LEU A 215 -11.70 2.47 -3.45
CA LEU A 215 -12.52 1.40 -2.89
C LEU A 215 -12.58 1.50 -1.36
N LYS A 216 -11.43 1.55 -0.70
CA LYS A 216 -11.32 1.62 0.78
C LYS A 216 -12.05 2.82 1.38
N THR A 217 -12.15 3.93 0.65
CA THR A 217 -12.74 5.18 1.16
C THR A 217 -14.11 5.51 0.56
N ASN A 218 -14.70 4.60 -0.22
CA ASN A 218 -15.96 4.87 -0.93
C ASN A 218 -15.92 6.21 -1.69
N MET A 219 -14.89 6.37 -2.52
CA MET A 219 -14.64 7.59 -3.31
C MET A 219 -14.31 8.84 -2.49
N ASN A 220 -14.18 8.76 -1.16
CA ASN A 220 -13.91 9.95 -0.34
C ASN A 220 -12.53 10.55 -0.67
N SER A 221 -11.51 9.72 -0.98
CA SER A 221 -10.21 10.19 -1.48
C SER A 221 -10.37 11.12 -2.69
N ARG A 222 -11.24 10.78 -3.65
CA ARG A 222 -11.50 11.60 -4.84
C ARG A 222 -12.32 12.86 -4.55
N ILE A 223 -13.31 12.77 -3.66
CA ILE A 223 -14.07 13.94 -3.19
C ILE A 223 -13.13 14.96 -2.53
N ARG A 224 -12.20 14.50 -1.72
CA ARG A 224 -11.20 15.34 -1.06
C ARG A 224 -10.18 15.93 -2.03
N LEU A 225 -9.79 15.19 -3.06
CA LEU A 225 -8.99 15.73 -4.16
C LEU A 225 -9.73 16.87 -4.89
N GLN A 226 -11.02 16.70 -5.18
CA GLN A 226 -11.85 17.75 -5.77
C GLN A 226 -11.94 18.96 -4.83
N LEU A 227 -12.16 18.73 -3.53
CA LEU A 227 -12.17 19.79 -2.53
C LEU A 227 -10.87 20.58 -2.53
N ASN A 228 -9.72 19.90 -2.57
CA ASN A 228 -8.40 20.52 -2.60
C ASN A 228 -8.23 21.45 -3.80
N ARG A 229 -8.56 20.96 -5.00
CA ARG A 229 -8.21 21.62 -6.27
C ARG A 229 -9.11 22.76 -6.67
N ASP A 230 -10.39 22.78 -6.24
CA ASP A 230 -11.34 23.81 -6.66
C ASP A 230 -11.33 25.01 -5.69
N PRO A 231 -10.95 26.23 -6.16
CA PRO A 231 -10.85 27.43 -5.33
C PRO A 231 -12.17 27.85 -4.67
N LYS A 232 -13.33 27.52 -5.27
CA LYS A 232 -14.65 27.91 -4.74
C LYS A 232 -14.97 27.32 -3.38
N PHE A 233 -14.29 26.26 -2.98
CA PHE A 233 -14.50 25.60 -1.69
C PHE A 233 -13.71 26.23 -0.55
N TRP A 234 -12.87 27.25 -0.84
CA TRP A 234 -11.96 27.85 0.12
C TRP A 234 -12.20 29.33 0.29
N LYS A 235 -11.99 29.84 1.51
CA LYS A 235 -12.01 31.26 1.80
C LYS A 235 -10.93 31.61 2.84
N PHE A 236 -10.42 32.84 2.78
CA PHE A 236 -9.51 33.39 3.76
C PHE A 236 -10.28 34.16 4.82
N THR A 237 -9.92 33.92 6.07
CA THR A 237 -10.48 34.63 7.25
C THR A 237 -9.53 35.69 7.77
N THR A 238 -8.25 35.70 7.35
CA THR A 238 -7.24 36.70 7.73
C THR A 238 -6.51 37.27 6.51
N ALA A 239 -6.12 38.54 6.60
CA ALA A 239 -5.31 39.19 5.56
C ALA A 239 -3.91 38.55 5.46
N ALA A 240 -3.31 38.17 6.58
CA ALA A 240 -2.00 37.53 6.60
C ALA A 240 -1.98 36.21 5.81
N ALA A 241 -2.99 35.34 6.00
CA ALA A 241 -3.11 34.10 5.24
C ALA A 241 -3.31 34.34 3.74
N LYS A 242 -4.10 35.35 3.36
CA LYS A 242 -4.29 35.74 1.95
C LYS A 242 -3.00 36.21 1.31
N VAL A 243 -2.23 37.07 1.99
CA VAL A 243 -0.95 37.57 1.50
C VAL A 243 0.09 36.43 1.41
N ALA A 244 0.17 35.55 2.42
CA ALA A 244 1.05 34.40 2.40
C ALA A 244 0.72 33.45 1.22
N ALA A 245 -0.57 33.19 0.97
CA ALA A 245 -1.02 32.35 -0.13
C ALA A 245 -0.73 32.97 -1.52
N GLN A 246 -0.80 34.29 -1.65
CA GLN A 246 -0.41 34.99 -2.87
C GLN A 246 1.10 34.94 -3.12
N ARG A 247 1.90 34.96 -2.04
CA ARG A 247 3.36 34.86 -2.11
C ARG A 247 3.82 33.47 -2.52
N SER A 248 3.18 32.41 -2.01
CA SER A 248 3.55 31.03 -2.32
C SER A 248 2.32 30.17 -2.66
N PRO A 249 2.01 29.99 -3.96
CA PRO A 249 0.98 29.06 -4.40
C PRO A 249 1.23 27.62 -3.96
N VAL A 250 2.51 27.23 -3.82
CA VAL A 250 2.91 25.90 -3.31
C VAL A 250 2.50 25.75 -1.84
N ALA A 251 2.82 26.74 -0.99
CA ALA A 251 2.42 26.73 0.42
C ALA A 251 0.88 26.72 0.57
N LEU A 252 0.15 27.43 -0.30
CA LEU A 252 -1.32 27.35 -0.35
C LEU A 252 -1.80 25.94 -0.72
N SER A 253 -1.18 25.33 -1.73
CA SER A 253 -1.52 23.95 -2.13
C SER A 253 -1.30 22.98 -0.96
N ILE A 254 -0.17 23.06 -0.27
CA ILE A 254 0.13 22.22 0.90
C ILE A 254 -0.90 22.45 2.02
N ALA A 255 -1.20 23.71 2.36
CA ALA A 255 -2.19 24.01 3.39
C ALA A 255 -3.58 23.47 3.09
N LYS A 256 -4.02 23.55 1.81
CA LYS A 256 -5.26 22.94 1.34
C LYS A 256 -5.23 21.43 1.40
N THR A 257 -4.10 20.81 1.01
CA THR A 257 -3.88 19.37 1.03
C THR A 257 -4.02 18.81 2.46
N MET A 258 -3.39 19.45 3.44
CA MET A 258 -3.50 19.07 4.85
C MET A 258 -4.93 19.19 5.38
N GLN A 259 -5.68 20.22 5.00
CA GLN A 259 -7.08 20.40 5.44
C GLN A 259 -8.04 19.47 4.67
N SER A 260 -7.79 19.19 3.40
CA SER A 260 -8.60 18.26 2.61
C SER A 260 -8.33 16.80 2.94
N GLN A 261 -7.14 16.47 3.46
CA GLN A 261 -6.71 15.12 3.85
C GLN A 261 -6.76 14.09 2.70
N GLY A 262 -6.60 14.54 1.46
CA GLY A 262 -6.54 13.69 0.27
C GLY A 262 -5.91 14.44 -0.90
N GLY A 263 -5.25 13.70 -1.78
CA GLY A 263 -4.52 14.25 -2.92
C GLY A 263 -4.09 13.15 -3.89
N ASN A 264 -3.44 13.51 -4.98
CA ASN A 264 -2.73 12.58 -5.87
C ASN A 264 -1.21 12.68 -5.63
N CYS A 265 -0.41 12.09 -6.50
CA CYS A 265 1.06 12.10 -6.38
C CYS A 265 1.63 13.52 -6.18
N GLY A 266 1.10 14.52 -6.89
CA GLY A 266 1.55 15.92 -6.76
C GLY A 266 1.34 16.50 -5.38
N GLU A 267 0.18 16.29 -4.78
CA GLU A 267 -0.15 16.74 -3.43
C GLU A 267 0.65 15.98 -2.37
N HIS A 268 0.80 14.66 -2.52
CA HIS A 268 1.65 13.84 -1.65
C HIS A 268 3.11 14.29 -1.69
N ALA A 269 3.66 14.54 -2.88
CA ALA A 269 5.04 14.98 -3.05
C ALA A 269 5.30 16.34 -2.41
N TRP A 270 4.42 17.35 -2.59
CA TRP A 270 4.57 18.63 -1.95
C TRP A 270 4.45 18.56 -0.42
N LEU A 271 3.60 17.69 0.09
CA LEU A 271 3.48 17.50 1.54
C LEU A 271 4.70 16.77 2.11
N GLY A 272 5.23 15.76 1.41
CA GLY A 272 6.51 15.12 1.74
C GLY A 272 7.67 16.12 1.76
N TYR A 273 7.75 16.99 0.75
CA TYR A 273 8.72 18.10 0.69
C TYR A 273 8.65 19.00 1.92
N TYR A 274 7.44 19.43 2.31
CA TYR A 274 7.19 20.24 3.50
C TYR A 274 7.64 19.55 4.79
N HIS A 275 7.33 18.26 4.96
CA HIS A 275 7.76 17.51 6.14
C HIS A 275 9.28 17.36 6.19
N LEU A 276 9.95 17.11 5.06
CA LEU A 276 11.41 17.07 4.98
C LEU A 276 12.04 18.40 5.37
N GLN A 277 11.50 19.54 4.90
CA GLN A 277 11.95 20.86 5.35
C GLN A 277 11.82 21.03 6.86
N LYS A 278 10.73 20.57 7.46
CA LYS A 278 10.54 20.65 8.92
C LYS A 278 11.53 19.80 9.71
N LEU A 279 12.06 18.73 9.11
CA LEU A 279 13.14 17.92 9.68
C LEU A 279 14.53 18.55 9.48
N GLY A 280 14.61 19.70 8.81
CA GLY A 280 15.88 20.35 8.49
C GLY A 280 16.64 19.68 7.35
N GLN A 281 15.98 18.80 6.56
CA GLN A 281 16.59 18.16 5.41
C GLN A 281 16.81 19.19 4.29
N GLY A 282 18.06 19.33 3.86
CA GLY A 282 18.46 20.13 2.70
C GLY A 282 18.49 19.31 1.40
N ASP A 283 18.90 19.96 0.32
CA ASP A 283 19.05 19.37 -1.03
C ASP A 283 17.80 18.63 -1.49
N LEU A 284 16.64 19.30 -1.44
CA LEU A 284 15.35 18.75 -1.79
C LEU A 284 14.97 19.10 -3.23
N ASN A 285 14.67 18.09 -4.03
CA ASN A 285 14.17 18.24 -5.39
C ASN A 285 12.77 17.64 -5.51
N ARG A 286 11.76 18.50 -5.59
CA ARG A 286 10.42 18.03 -5.98
C ARG A 286 10.41 17.79 -7.48
N VAL A 287 10.28 16.54 -7.91
CA VAL A 287 10.35 16.17 -9.31
C VAL A 287 8.97 15.74 -9.85
N SER A 288 8.78 15.98 -11.16
CA SER A 288 7.72 15.36 -11.95
C SER A 288 8.38 14.45 -12.97
N HIS A 289 7.96 13.20 -13.02
CA HIS A 289 8.42 12.19 -13.96
C HIS A 289 7.51 12.13 -15.19
N SER A 290 8.06 11.74 -16.34
CA SER A 290 7.35 11.60 -17.63
C SER A 290 6.16 10.62 -17.58
N MET A 291 6.20 9.64 -16.68
CA MET A 291 5.09 8.70 -16.41
C MET A 291 3.86 9.32 -15.71
N ASP A 292 3.76 10.64 -15.60
CA ASP A 292 2.73 11.37 -14.83
C ASP A 292 2.77 11.10 -13.32
N HIS A 293 3.99 11.03 -12.77
CA HIS A 293 4.19 10.82 -11.34
C HIS A 293 5.05 11.93 -10.72
N GLY A 294 4.81 12.25 -9.44
CA GLY A 294 5.53 13.28 -8.71
C GLY A 294 5.92 12.83 -7.31
N PHE A 295 7.20 13.02 -6.97
CA PHE A 295 7.81 12.64 -5.70
C PHE A 295 8.95 13.60 -5.34
N VAL A 296 9.71 13.33 -4.28
CA VAL A 296 10.86 14.14 -3.86
C VAL A 296 12.12 13.29 -3.95
N VAL A 297 13.18 13.85 -4.54
CA VAL A 297 14.54 13.29 -4.48
C VAL A 297 15.36 14.14 -3.50
N ILE A 298 15.93 13.49 -2.49
CA ILE A 298 16.83 14.07 -1.50
C ILE A 298 18.26 13.87 -1.97
N GLY A 299 18.97 14.94 -2.23
CA GLY A 299 20.34 14.96 -2.70
C GLY A 299 20.58 16.03 -3.74
N ASP A 300 21.83 16.41 -3.96
CA ASP A 300 22.22 17.34 -5.03
C ASP A 300 22.32 16.57 -6.35
N LEU A 301 21.33 16.74 -7.22
CA LEU A 301 21.22 16.06 -8.53
C LEU A 301 22.44 16.30 -9.45
N GLY A 302 23.27 17.32 -9.15
CA GLY A 302 24.47 17.62 -9.95
C GLY A 302 25.77 17.14 -9.32
N LYS A 303 25.77 16.66 -8.07
CA LYS A 303 26.99 16.35 -7.31
C LYS A 303 26.97 15.01 -6.59
N ASP A 304 25.82 14.61 -6.06
CA ASP A 304 25.72 13.36 -5.29
C ASP A 304 25.70 12.17 -6.23
N SER A 305 26.25 11.04 -5.76
CA SER A 305 26.07 9.78 -6.44
C SER A 305 24.63 9.27 -6.28
N ASP A 306 24.13 8.50 -7.24
CA ASP A 306 22.78 7.92 -7.16
C ASP A 306 22.61 7.05 -5.91
N ALA A 307 23.69 6.34 -5.49
CA ALA A 307 23.71 5.55 -4.28
C ALA A 307 23.62 6.35 -2.96
N ASP A 308 23.85 7.68 -3.00
CA ASP A 308 23.68 8.58 -1.87
C ASP A 308 22.35 9.34 -1.91
N MET A 309 21.67 9.33 -3.06
CA MET A 309 20.37 10.00 -3.22
C MET A 309 19.22 9.09 -2.79
N VAL A 310 18.16 9.70 -2.25
CA VAL A 310 17.02 8.98 -1.68
C VAL A 310 15.71 9.53 -2.25
N ALA A 311 14.80 8.66 -2.62
CA ALA A 311 13.45 9.01 -2.99
C ALA A 311 12.51 9.00 -1.76
N CYS A 312 11.74 10.07 -1.62
CA CYS A 312 10.64 10.19 -0.69
C CYS A 312 9.35 10.30 -1.51
N ASP A 313 8.65 9.18 -1.63
CA ASP A 313 7.40 9.06 -2.38
C ASP A 313 6.27 8.54 -1.50
N PRO A 314 5.50 9.42 -0.87
CA PRO A 314 4.40 9.01 0.01
C PRO A 314 3.10 8.65 -0.73
N TRP A 315 3.07 8.65 -2.07
CA TRP A 315 1.84 8.45 -2.83
C TRP A 315 1.36 6.99 -2.89
N PRO A 316 2.20 5.95 -3.08
CA PRO A 316 1.74 4.57 -3.09
C PRO A 316 0.96 4.17 -1.82
N THR A 317 0.22 3.08 -1.85
CA THR A 317 -0.62 2.67 -0.71
C THR A 317 0.21 2.17 0.48
N ALA A 318 1.32 1.48 0.21
CA ALA A 318 2.30 1.03 1.19
C ALA A 318 3.70 1.60 0.84
N PRO A 319 3.91 2.92 0.96
CA PRO A 319 5.15 3.55 0.56
C PRO A 319 6.24 3.35 1.62
N THR A 320 7.47 3.13 1.14
CA THR A 320 8.69 3.12 1.96
C THR A 320 9.73 4.04 1.35
N ALA A 321 10.64 4.56 2.17
CA ALA A 321 11.79 5.29 1.66
C ALA A 321 12.75 4.34 0.92
N CYS A 322 13.31 4.77 -0.20
CA CYS A 322 14.25 3.97 -0.97
C CYS A 322 15.38 4.83 -1.52
N LEU A 323 16.50 4.20 -1.89
CA LEU A 323 17.50 4.87 -2.71
C LEU A 323 16.88 5.37 -4.00
N TRP A 324 17.42 6.45 -4.55
CA TRP A 324 16.96 6.99 -5.83
C TRP A 324 17.02 5.94 -6.94
N GLU A 325 18.12 5.17 -7.00
CA GLU A 325 18.32 4.10 -7.98
C GLU A 325 17.36 2.90 -7.84
N ASP A 326 16.71 2.74 -6.69
CA ASP A 326 15.74 1.66 -6.43
C ASP A 326 14.29 2.12 -6.63
N HIS A 327 14.07 3.42 -6.89
CA HIS A 327 12.74 4.00 -7.02
C HIS A 327 12.12 3.71 -8.40
N LEU A 328 10.81 3.49 -8.45
CA LEU A 328 10.05 3.22 -9.68
C LEU A 328 10.19 4.32 -10.76
N GLY A 329 10.52 5.54 -10.39
CA GLY A 329 10.78 6.68 -11.27
C GLY A 329 12.26 7.00 -11.42
N TYR A 330 13.16 6.02 -11.26
CA TYR A 330 14.60 6.25 -11.43
C TYR A 330 14.96 6.62 -12.88
N SER A 331 15.68 7.72 -13.03
CA SER A 331 16.17 8.22 -14.32
C SER A 331 17.64 8.62 -14.17
N PRO A 332 18.59 7.75 -14.52
CA PRO A 332 20.02 7.95 -14.24
C PRO A 332 20.60 9.17 -14.97
N ASP A 333 20.11 9.50 -16.15
CA ASP A 333 20.50 10.69 -16.93
C ASP A 333 19.58 11.89 -16.68
N GLN A 334 18.61 11.76 -15.79
CA GLN A 334 17.60 12.76 -15.44
C GLN A 334 16.71 13.21 -16.62
N SER A 335 16.74 12.53 -17.74
CA SER A 335 15.99 12.93 -18.96
C SER A 335 14.47 12.81 -18.79
N GLU A 336 14.01 11.94 -17.88
CA GLU A 336 12.60 11.70 -17.64
C GLU A 336 12.01 12.49 -16.47
N ILE A 337 12.82 13.32 -15.78
CA ILE A 337 12.36 14.13 -14.67
C ILE A 337 12.45 15.62 -14.96
N THR A 338 11.56 16.37 -14.34
CA THR A 338 11.59 17.84 -14.31
C THR A 338 11.51 18.32 -12.86
N VAL A 339 12.51 19.08 -12.41
CA VAL A 339 12.50 19.69 -11.08
C VAL A 339 11.46 20.80 -11.02
N ARG A 340 10.62 20.80 -10.01
CA ARG A 340 9.59 21.81 -9.73
C ARG A 340 10.05 22.71 -8.60
N GLY A 341 10.19 24.00 -8.88
CA GLY A 341 10.55 25.01 -7.88
C GLY A 341 9.35 25.52 -7.07
N GLY A 342 9.63 26.38 -6.09
CA GLY A 342 8.64 27.19 -5.36
C GLY A 342 8.19 26.63 -4.01
N GLY A 343 8.87 25.60 -3.48
CA GLY A 343 8.57 25.03 -2.15
C GLY A 343 9.43 25.58 -1.01
N ASP A 344 10.43 26.44 -1.29
CA ASP A 344 11.49 26.80 -0.33
C ASP A 344 10.99 27.54 0.91
N ASP A 345 9.89 28.28 0.80
CA ASP A 345 9.27 29.03 1.90
C ASP A 345 8.08 28.31 2.55
N ALA A 346 7.81 27.05 2.15
CA ALA A 346 6.64 26.30 2.61
C ALA A 346 6.64 26.09 4.13
N ALA A 347 7.78 25.75 4.73
CA ALA A 347 7.88 25.55 6.18
C ALA A 347 7.44 26.78 7.00
N THR A 348 7.68 27.98 6.46
CA THR A 348 7.31 29.26 7.10
C THR A 348 5.87 29.68 6.79
N LEU A 349 5.43 29.54 5.54
CA LEU A 349 4.16 30.11 5.08
C LEU A 349 2.94 29.20 5.30
N VAL A 350 3.12 27.89 5.27
CA VAL A 350 2.01 26.94 5.49
C VAL A 350 1.29 27.17 6.82
N PRO A 351 1.97 27.31 7.98
CA PRO A 351 1.29 27.59 9.24
C PRO A 351 0.47 28.90 9.22
N ILE A 352 0.99 29.95 8.57
CA ILE A 352 0.28 31.24 8.44
C ILE A 352 -0.98 31.08 7.61
N ILE A 353 -0.88 30.35 6.49
CA ILE A 353 -2.04 30.09 5.61
C ILE A 353 -3.07 29.24 6.34
N GLN A 354 -2.66 28.16 7.02
CA GLN A 354 -3.57 27.29 7.76
C GLN A 354 -4.35 28.02 8.86
N ALA A 355 -3.71 28.98 9.55
CA ALA A 355 -4.37 29.76 10.59
C ALA A 355 -5.50 30.67 10.07
N GLY A 356 -5.55 30.94 8.76
CA GLY A 356 -6.58 31.82 8.17
C GLY A 356 -7.24 31.27 6.90
N LEU A 357 -7.04 29.98 6.57
CA LEU A 357 -7.74 29.30 5.48
C LEU A 357 -8.85 28.41 6.04
N THR A 358 -10.04 28.50 5.46
CA THR A 358 -11.19 27.65 5.87
C THR A 358 -12.07 27.32 4.70
N LEU A 359 -12.92 26.30 4.87
CA LEU A 359 -13.89 25.90 3.88
C LEU A 359 -15.07 26.88 3.79
N THR A 360 -15.57 27.08 2.58
CA THR A 360 -16.90 27.69 2.34
C THR A 360 -18.00 26.70 2.72
N GLU A 361 -19.25 27.15 2.80
CA GLU A 361 -20.38 26.24 3.04
C GLU A 361 -20.51 25.17 1.92
N ALA A 362 -20.21 25.53 0.69
CA ALA A 362 -20.16 24.58 -0.42
C ALA A 362 -19.04 23.51 -0.21
N GLY A 363 -17.89 23.90 0.32
CA GLY A 363 -16.81 22.97 0.65
C GLY A 363 -17.18 22.02 1.80
N LYS A 364 -17.84 22.52 2.84
CA LYS A 364 -18.35 21.69 3.94
C LYS A 364 -19.43 20.71 3.44
N SER A 365 -20.37 21.18 2.60
CA SER A 365 -21.41 20.36 2.01
C SER A 365 -20.82 19.25 1.13
N LEU A 366 -19.75 19.51 0.38
CA LEU A 366 -19.08 18.50 -0.45
C LEU A 366 -18.58 17.32 0.41
N LEU A 367 -18.06 17.57 1.62
CA LEU A 367 -17.56 16.53 2.52
C LEU A 367 -18.67 15.62 3.10
N THR A 368 -19.93 16.04 3.04
CA THR A 368 -21.05 15.20 3.49
C THR A 368 -21.52 14.22 2.42
N HIS A 369 -21.07 14.37 1.17
CA HIS A 369 -21.39 13.44 0.10
C HIS A 369 -20.74 12.10 0.36
N LYS A 370 -21.54 11.04 0.33
CA LYS A 370 -21.08 9.66 0.42
C LYS A 370 -21.51 8.94 -0.85
N LYS A 371 -20.63 8.11 -1.36
CA LYS A 371 -20.92 7.17 -2.43
C LYS A 371 -21.22 5.81 -1.82
N SER A 372 -22.12 5.06 -2.44
CA SER A 372 -22.34 3.66 -2.09
C SER A 372 -21.20 2.80 -2.62
N ASP A 373 -21.05 1.60 -2.07
CA ASP A 373 -20.07 0.62 -2.52
C ASP A 373 -20.26 0.32 -4.01
N LYS A 374 -21.53 0.16 -4.45
CA LYS A 374 -21.86 -0.08 -5.86
C LYS A 374 -21.43 1.08 -6.77
N GLU A 375 -21.73 2.34 -6.43
CA GLU A 375 -21.30 3.51 -7.22
C GLU A 375 -19.77 3.61 -7.28
N THR A 376 -19.09 3.24 -6.19
CA THR A 376 -17.63 3.21 -6.11
C THR A 376 -17.05 2.13 -7.01
N GLN A 377 -17.59 0.91 -6.95
CA GLN A 377 -17.16 -0.20 -7.78
C GLN A 377 -17.41 0.11 -9.26
N ASP A 378 -18.62 0.54 -9.62
CA ASP A 378 -18.96 0.93 -11.01
C ASP A 378 -18.00 2.00 -11.55
N PHE A 379 -17.62 2.99 -10.71
CA PHE A 379 -16.66 4.03 -11.10
C PHE A 379 -15.27 3.44 -11.35
N VAL A 380 -14.79 2.61 -10.43
CA VAL A 380 -13.45 2.01 -10.49
C VAL A 380 -13.32 1.08 -11.70
N ASP A 381 -14.37 0.30 -12.02
CA ASP A 381 -14.37 -0.64 -13.13
C ASP A 381 -14.46 0.03 -14.50
N THR A 382 -15.13 1.17 -14.56
CA THR A 382 -15.33 1.89 -15.83
C THR A 382 -14.31 2.99 -16.10
N ARG A 383 -13.57 3.44 -15.06
CA ARG A 383 -12.62 4.55 -15.15
C ARG A 383 -11.26 4.09 -15.62
N GLY A 384 -10.85 4.58 -16.79
CA GLY A 384 -9.45 4.47 -17.25
C GLY A 384 -8.49 5.36 -16.44
N GLY A 385 -7.19 5.03 -16.47
CA GLY A 385 -6.11 5.84 -15.87
C GLY A 385 -6.08 5.83 -14.34
N LEU A 386 -6.64 4.80 -13.71
CA LEU A 386 -6.43 4.53 -12.29
C LEU A 386 -5.16 3.71 -12.10
N TRP A 387 -4.44 4.00 -11.03
CA TRP A 387 -3.19 3.35 -10.67
C TRP A 387 -3.43 2.21 -9.66
N ASN A 388 -2.52 1.21 -9.69
CA ASN A 388 -2.50 0.09 -8.74
C ASN A 388 -1.19 0.04 -7.94
N ASN A 389 -0.49 1.18 -7.81
CA ASN A 389 0.82 1.20 -7.14
C ASN A 389 0.70 0.99 -5.63
N GLU A 390 1.30 -0.07 -5.16
CA GLU A 390 1.36 -0.41 -3.74
C GLU A 390 2.67 0.08 -3.11
N THR A 391 3.78 0.05 -3.83
CA THR A 391 5.12 0.38 -3.33
C THR A 391 5.81 1.45 -4.16
N SER A 392 6.80 2.12 -3.58
CA SER A 392 7.68 3.09 -4.24
C SER A 392 8.85 2.43 -5.00
N HIS A 393 9.12 1.15 -4.78
CA HIS A 393 10.25 0.44 -5.38
C HIS A 393 9.98 -0.03 -6.80
N ALA A 394 11.00 0.05 -7.65
CA ALA A 394 10.93 -0.35 -9.07
C ALA A 394 10.65 -1.85 -9.26
N ASP A 395 11.19 -2.69 -8.39
CA ASP A 395 11.01 -4.14 -8.44
C ASP A 395 9.74 -4.64 -7.71
N GLY A 396 8.95 -3.71 -7.13
CA GLY A 396 7.74 -4.01 -6.38
C GLY A 396 7.99 -4.64 -5.01
N LYS A 397 9.26 -4.77 -4.57
CA LYS A 397 9.62 -5.44 -3.31
C LYS A 397 10.10 -4.44 -2.28
N GLY A 398 11.30 -4.13 -2.19
CA GLY A 398 11.90 -3.25 -1.20
C GLY A 398 13.21 -3.83 -0.69
N TYR A 399 13.92 -3.05 0.13
CA TYR A 399 15.19 -3.44 0.70
C TYR A 399 15.24 -3.10 2.19
N ASP A 400 15.91 -3.96 2.98
CA ASP A 400 16.36 -3.64 4.32
C ASP A 400 17.71 -2.93 4.20
N TYR A 401 17.67 -1.58 4.21
CA TYR A 401 18.88 -0.78 4.09
C TYR A 401 19.66 -0.80 5.39
N VAL A 402 20.93 -1.21 5.32
CA VAL A 402 21.84 -1.28 6.45
C VAL A 402 23.05 -0.38 6.20
N GLU A 403 23.51 0.31 7.25
CA GLU A 403 24.69 1.17 7.14
C GLU A 403 25.94 0.33 6.93
N LYS A 404 26.80 0.74 5.99
CA LYS A 404 28.14 0.15 5.83
C LYS A 404 28.98 0.39 7.08
N GLU A 405 29.62 -0.68 7.58
CA GLU A 405 30.61 -0.59 8.66
C GLU A 405 31.84 0.23 8.26
#